data_a2f2b2c3c3deb927c6084514278d01da
#
_entry.id   a2f2b2c3c3deb927c6084514278d01da
#
_cell.length_a   1.000
_cell.length_b   1.000
_cell.length_c   1.000
_cell.angle_alpha   90.00
_cell.angle_beta   90.00
_cell.angle_gamma   90.00
#
_symmetry.space_group_name_H-M   'P 1'
#
loop_
_entity.id
_entity.type
_entity.pdbx_description
1 polymer ?
#
loop_
_entity_poly.entity_id
_entity_poly.type
_entity_poly.pdbx_seq_one_letter_code
_entity_poly.pdbx_strand_id
1 'polypeptide(L)'
;MPLSLCLAALLCGCAGIQGQKQGKNTATITLEGNPTTGYSWAYTLYTPSTETVIREVSNEYIADSGDKKMVGSGGKYVFTFEAIAAGEANIIFSYRRTWEENTAPLKTISYRASVDKKNNLTLTPQ
;
A
#
# COMPACT_ATOMS: atom_id res chain seq x y z
N MET A 1 -18.50 -23.27 38.21
CA MET A 1 -18.32 -22.92 37.85
C MET A 1 -18.23 -22.34 36.84
N PRO A 2 -18.20 -21.83 36.37
CA PRO A 2 -18.07 -21.35 35.53
C PRO A 2 -17.79 -20.73 34.72
N LEU A 3 -17.71 -20.24 34.22
CA LEU A 3 -17.48 -19.70 33.55
C LEU A 3 -17.44 -19.14 32.53
N SER A 4 -17.41 -18.83 32.10
CA SER A 4 -17.36 -18.36 31.29
C SER A 4 -17.17 -17.75 30.46
N LEU A 5 -17.13 -17.22 29.99
CA LEU A 5 -16.97 -16.62 29.27
C LEU A 5 -16.74 -16.12 28.34
N CYS A 6 -16.57 -15.71 27.84
CA CYS A 6 -16.40 -15.21 27.13
C CYS A 6 -16.18 -14.65 26.25
N LEU A 7 -16.23 -14.16 25.80
CA LEU A 7 -16.11 -13.66 25.06
C LEU A 7 -15.92 -13.13 24.16
N ALA A 8 -15.73 -12.78 23.73
CA ALA A 8 -15.67 -12.29 23.04
C ALA A 8 -15.40 -11.64 22.14
N ALA A 9 -15.28 -11.30 21.74
CA ALA A 9 -15.11 -10.78 21.00
C ALA A 9 -14.85 -10.13 20.17
N LEU A 10 -14.74 -9.78 19.95
CA LEU A 10 -14.49 -9.17 19.29
C LEU A 10 -14.33 -8.81 18.31
N LEU A 11 -14.22 -8.45 17.87
CA LEU A 11 -14.06 -8.13 17.01
C LEU A 11 -13.91 -7.46 16.27
N CYS A 12 -13.67 -7.03 15.94
CA CYS A 12 -13.54 -6.48 15.31
C CYS A 12 -13.44 -5.89 14.50
N GLY A 13 -13.48 -5.56 14.28
CA GLY A 13 -13.72 -4.76 13.55
C GLY A 13 -12.99 -4.18 12.66
N CYS A 14 -12.38 -4.07 12.38
CA CYS A 14 -11.67 -3.62 11.51
C CYS A 14 -12.21 -3.19 10.40
N ALA A 15 -13.15 -3.02 10.39
CA ALA A 15 -13.69 -2.69 9.31
C ALA A 15 -13.21 -1.50 8.75
N GLY A 16 -13.13 -0.66 8.51
CA GLY A 16 -12.86 0.47 7.96
C GLY A 16 -11.62 0.62 7.27
N ILE A 17 -10.78 -0.28 7.37
CA ILE A 17 -9.60 -0.07 6.80
C ILE A 17 -9.59 -0.53 5.50
N GLN A 18 -9.82 0.20 4.58
CA GLN A 18 -9.86 -0.25 3.36
C GLN A 18 -8.59 -0.35 2.72
N GLY A 19 -8.36 -1.20 1.94
CA GLY A 19 -7.22 -1.38 1.16
C GLY A 19 -6.03 -1.87 1.86
N GLN A 20 -6.16 -2.24 3.05
CA GLN A 20 -5.09 -2.63 3.76
C GLN A 20 -5.19 -3.99 4.21
N LYS A 21 -4.77 -4.95 3.52
CA LYS A 21 -4.83 -6.24 3.90
C LYS A 21 -3.59 -6.54 4.57
N GLN A 22 -3.53 -6.84 5.77
CA GLN A 22 -2.37 -6.99 6.45
C GLN A 22 -2.08 -8.33 6.90
N GLY A 23 -1.18 -9.00 6.39
CA GLY A 23 -0.75 -10.23 6.93
C GLY A 23 0.30 -9.93 7.90
N LYS A 24 0.91 -10.84 8.57
CA LYS A 24 1.88 -10.61 9.47
C LYS A 24 3.01 -9.84 8.94
N ASN A 25 3.60 -10.24 7.87
CA ASN A 25 4.74 -9.56 7.33
C ASN A 25 4.50 -8.96 5.96
N THR A 26 3.28 -8.87 5.54
CA THR A 26 2.98 -8.21 4.27
C THR A 26 1.88 -7.20 4.46
N ALA A 27 1.86 -6.20 3.63
CA ALA A 27 0.82 -5.18 3.68
C ALA A 27 0.62 -4.62 2.30
N THR A 28 -0.57 -4.12 2.04
CA THR A 28 -0.97 -3.66 0.73
C THR A 28 -1.39 -2.20 0.75
N ILE A 29 -0.96 -1.44 -0.24
CA ILE A 29 -1.38 -0.07 -0.43
C ILE A 29 -2.16 -0.01 -1.73
N THR A 30 -3.33 0.58 -1.69
CA THR A 30 -4.19 0.72 -2.85
C THR A 30 -4.35 2.19 -3.19
N LEU A 31 -4.04 2.56 -4.41
CA LEU A 31 -4.13 3.94 -4.87
C LEU A 31 -4.97 4.02 -6.12
N GLU A 32 -5.84 4.99 -6.18
CA GLU A 32 -6.68 5.15 -7.34
C GLU A 32 -5.96 5.82 -8.46
N GLY A 33 -6.20 5.43 -9.67
CA GLY A 33 -5.57 6.05 -10.81
C GLY A 33 -6.26 5.66 -12.10
N ASN A 34 -5.82 6.28 -13.17
CA ASN A 34 -6.41 6.05 -14.49
C ASN A 34 -5.31 6.07 -15.53
N PRO A 35 -4.81 4.92 -15.93
CA PRO A 35 -3.70 4.87 -16.86
C PRO A 35 -4.03 5.37 -18.26
N THR A 36 -5.30 5.49 -18.60
CA THR A 36 -5.64 6.01 -19.93
C THR A 36 -5.25 7.46 -20.07
N THR A 37 -4.96 8.15 -18.97
CA THR A 37 -4.54 9.53 -19.03
C THR A 37 -3.03 9.65 -19.21
N GLY A 38 -2.32 8.54 -19.19
CA GLY A 38 -0.87 8.56 -19.26
C GLY A 38 -0.21 8.63 -17.91
N TYR A 39 -0.95 8.92 -16.86
CA TYR A 39 -0.40 8.99 -15.52
C TYR A 39 -0.35 7.60 -14.91
N SER A 40 0.65 7.37 -14.10
CA SER A 40 0.75 6.12 -13.37
C SER A 40 1.46 6.38 -12.08
N TRP A 41 1.34 5.45 -11.14
CA TRP A 41 1.98 5.57 -9.85
C TRP A 41 3.33 4.87 -9.88
N ALA A 42 4.32 5.56 -9.34
CA ALA A 42 5.63 4.98 -9.13
C ALA A 42 6.05 5.36 -7.74
N TYR A 43 7.00 4.70 -7.16
CA TYR A 43 7.41 5.03 -5.81
C TYR A 43 8.91 4.95 -5.63
N THR A 44 9.37 5.57 -4.56
CA THR A 44 10.76 5.53 -4.16
C THR A 44 10.78 5.14 -2.71
N LEU A 45 11.73 4.31 -2.34
CA LEU A 45 11.90 3.91 -0.95
C LEU A 45 13.07 4.65 -0.35
N TYR A 46 12.86 5.21 0.83
CA TYR A 46 13.92 5.88 1.57
C TYR A 46 14.08 5.19 2.89
N THR A 47 15.27 4.73 3.20
CA THR A 47 15.54 4.01 4.42
C THR A 47 16.63 4.74 5.18
N PRO A 48 16.47 4.98 6.47
CA PRO A 48 17.50 5.68 7.22
C PRO A 48 18.79 4.89 7.32
N SER A 49 18.72 3.58 7.22
CA SER A 49 19.93 2.78 7.28
C SER A 49 20.20 2.20 5.92
N THR A 50 21.29 1.51 5.76
CA THR A 50 21.62 0.94 4.48
C THR A 50 20.95 -0.41 4.28
N GLU A 51 20.28 -0.92 5.28
CA GLU A 51 19.64 -2.21 5.13
C GLU A 51 18.27 -2.11 4.51
N THR A 52 17.91 -3.10 3.74
CA THR A 52 16.58 -3.14 3.15
C THR A 52 15.60 -3.57 4.21
N VAL A 53 14.57 -2.79 4.43
CA VAL A 53 13.57 -3.06 5.43
C VAL A 53 12.35 -3.74 4.84
N ILE A 54 11.95 -3.32 3.65
CA ILE A 54 10.81 -3.92 2.97
C ILE A 54 11.12 -4.08 1.50
N ARG A 55 10.36 -4.90 0.82
CA ARG A 55 10.49 -5.00 -0.63
C ARG A 55 9.13 -5.22 -1.24
N GLU A 56 8.99 -4.93 -2.52
CA GLU A 56 7.74 -5.11 -3.21
C GLU A 56 7.59 -6.57 -3.59
N VAL A 57 6.41 -7.10 -3.34
CA VAL A 57 6.09 -8.46 -3.71
C VAL A 57 5.32 -8.45 -5.02
N SER A 58 4.43 -7.49 -5.16
CA SER A 58 3.65 -7.41 -6.40
C SER A 58 3.05 -6.04 -6.56
N ASN A 59 2.70 -5.70 -7.79
CA ASN A 59 1.92 -4.52 -8.02
C ASN A 59 1.05 -4.82 -9.23
N GLU A 60 -0.16 -4.36 -9.21
CA GLU A 60 -1.06 -4.61 -10.32
C GLU A 60 -2.10 -3.54 -10.41
N TYR A 61 -2.68 -3.39 -11.55
CA TYR A 61 -3.74 -2.43 -11.79
C TYR A 61 -5.03 -3.19 -11.99
N ILE A 62 -6.08 -2.80 -11.28
CA ILE A 62 -7.37 -3.44 -11.39
C ILE A 62 -8.38 -2.40 -11.83
N ALA A 63 -8.94 -2.57 -13.00
CA ALA A 63 -9.89 -1.62 -13.53
C ALA A 63 -11.20 -1.69 -12.77
N ASP A 64 -11.76 -0.53 -12.49
CA ASP A 64 -13.03 -0.47 -11.77
C ASP A 64 -14.16 -1.07 -12.55
N SER A 65 -14.20 -0.85 -13.83
CA SER A 65 -15.33 -1.31 -14.59
C SER A 65 -15.34 -2.79 -14.88
N GLY A 66 -14.26 -3.47 -14.60
CA GLY A 66 -14.25 -4.88 -14.85
C GLY A 66 -14.42 -5.19 -16.31
N ASP A 67 -15.48 -5.83 -16.67
CA ASP A 67 -15.68 -6.21 -18.03
C ASP A 67 -16.38 -5.19 -18.87
N LYS A 68 -16.70 -4.00 -18.34
CA LYS A 68 -17.33 -3.07 -19.15
C LYS A 68 -16.38 -2.41 -19.99
N LYS A 69 -16.75 -1.90 -21.04
CA LYS A 69 -15.93 -1.22 -21.86
C LYS A 69 -15.91 0.19 -21.59
N MET A 70 -15.90 0.70 -20.44
CA MET A 70 -15.92 2.10 -20.15
C MET A 70 -14.55 2.65 -20.23
N VAL A 71 -14.16 3.06 -21.35
CA VAL A 71 -12.87 3.64 -21.56
C VAL A 71 -12.69 4.84 -20.68
N GLY A 72 -11.55 4.94 -20.00
CA GLY A 72 -11.28 6.08 -19.15
C GLY A 72 -11.86 6.01 -17.76
N SER A 73 -12.42 4.91 -17.38
CA SER A 73 -13.05 4.84 -16.09
C SER A 73 -12.12 4.72 -14.91
N GLY A 74 -10.88 4.41 -15.08
CA GLY A 74 -9.96 4.33 -13.96
C GLY A 74 -10.03 3.03 -13.20
N GLY A 75 -9.33 2.95 -12.11
CA GLY A 75 -9.25 1.76 -11.31
C GLY A 75 -8.29 1.94 -10.16
N LYS A 76 -7.69 0.85 -9.70
CA LYS A 76 -6.82 0.88 -8.55
C LYS A 76 -5.50 0.22 -8.81
N TYR A 77 -4.45 0.85 -8.30
CA TYR A 77 -3.12 0.29 -8.34
C TYR A 77 -2.90 -0.33 -6.98
N VAL A 78 -2.53 -1.59 -6.94
CA VAL A 78 -2.38 -2.33 -5.70
C VAL A 78 -0.94 -2.76 -5.55
N PHE A 79 -0.28 -2.23 -4.53
CA PHE A 79 1.12 -2.55 -4.27
C PHE A 79 1.21 -3.35 -2.99
N THR A 80 1.87 -4.48 -3.03
CA THR A 80 2.05 -5.31 -1.85
C THR A 80 3.52 -5.36 -1.50
N PHE A 81 3.82 -5.08 -0.23
CA PHE A 81 5.17 -5.08 0.26
C PHE A 81 5.32 -6.11 1.36
N GLU A 82 6.53 -6.59 1.53
CA GLU A 82 6.78 -7.56 2.57
C GLU A 82 7.95 -7.10 3.42
N ALA A 83 7.92 -7.45 4.69
CA ALA A 83 8.96 -7.07 5.63
C ALA A 83 10.18 -7.93 5.43
N ILE A 84 11.35 -7.32 5.42
CA ILE A 84 12.60 -8.03 5.27
C ILE A 84 13.38 -7.97 6.57
N ALA A 85 13.44 -6.82 7.21
CA ALA A 85 14.20 -6.66 8.43
C ALA A 85 13.57 -5.58 9.29
N ALA A 86 13.80 -5.62 10.59
CA ALA A 86 13.25 -4.63 11.50
C ALA A 86 13.81 -3.26 11.15
N GLY A 87 13.00 -2.24 11.25
CA GLY A 87 13.42 -0.88 10.95
C GLY A 87 12.29 -0.08 10.35
N GLU A 88 12.64 1.03 9.75
CA GLU A 88 11.66 1.91 9.14
C GLU A 88 12.06 2.35 7.78
N ALA A 89 11.11 2.62 6.94
CA ALA A 89 11.37 3.14 5.61
C ALA A 89 10.21 4.05 5.25
N ASN A 90 10.44 4.96 4.33
CA ASN A 90 9.37 5.80 3.83
C ASN A 90 9.17 5.44 2.38
N ILE A 91 7.91 5.34 1.98
CA ILE A 91 7.56 5.05 0.61
C ILE A 91 6.89 6.29 0.07
N ILE A 92 7.44 6.87 -0.97
CA ILE A 92 6.85 8.06 -1.55
C ILE A 92 6.35 7.71 -2.93
N PHE A 93 5.05 7.74 -3.11
CA PHE A 93 4.42 7.45 -4.38
C PHE A 93 4.19 8.75 -5.14
N SER A 94 4.47 8.74 -6.42
CA SER A 94 4.26 9.89 -7.27
C SER A 94 3.39 9.50 -8.44
N TYR A 95 2.39 10.30 -8.74
CA TYR A 95 1.48 10.06 -9.85
C TYR A 95 1.90 10.99 -10.96
N ARG A 96 2.50 10.46 -12.00
CA ARG A 96 3.05 11.27 -13.05
C ARG A 96 3.10 10.55 -14.38
N ARG A 97 3.37 11.27 -15.42
CA ARG A 97 3.56 10.69 -16.74
C ARG A 97 5.04 10.41 -16.86
N THR A 98 5.39 9.19 -17.24
CA THR A 98 6.78 8.78 -17.21
C THR A 98 7.65 9.53 -18.20
N TRP A 99 7.06 10.06 -19.27
CA TRP A 99 7.83 10.77 -20.26
C TRP A 99 8.05 12.25 -19.90
N GLU A 100 7.45 12.72 -18.82
CA GLU A 100 7.62 14.10 -18.43
C GLU A 100 8.60 14.18 -17.28
N GLU A 101 9.86 14.03 -17.57
CA GLU A 101 10.84 13.95 -16.53
C GLU A 101 11.04 15.17 -15.70
N ASN A 102 10.95 16.32 -16.26
CA ASN A 102 11.18 17.52 -15.50
C ASN A 102 9.93 18.19 -14.97
N THR A 103 8.86 17.48 -14.94
CA THR A 103 7.59 18.03 -14.49
C THR A 103 7.26 17.46 -13.13
N ALA A 104 6.80 18.29 -12.22
CA ALA A 104 6.41 17.82 -10.90
C ALA A 104 5.26 16.82 -11.00
N PRO A 105 5.18 15.86 -10.10
CA PRO A 105 4.08 14.91 -10.14
C PRO A 105 2.76 15.60 -9.90
N LEU A 106 1.71 15.05 -10.43
CA LEU A 106 0.39 15.58 -10.23
C LEU A 106 -0.03 15.37 -8.78
N LYS A 107 0.35 14.25 -8.19
CA LYS A 107 0.05 13.95 -6.80
C LYS A 107 1.18 13.20 -6.18
N THR A 108 1.33 13.32 -4.88
CA THR A 108 2.35 12.61 -4.14
C THR A 108 1.72 12.11 -2.85
N ILE A 109 1.92 10.85 -2.54
CA ILE A 109 1.39 10.26 -1.33
C ILE A 109 2.50 9.52 -0.63
N SER A 110 2.66 9.73 0.65
CA SER A 110 3.73 9.11 1.42
C SER A 110 3.22 8.18 2.48
N TYR A 111 3.92 7.10 2.70
CA TYR A 111 3.63 6.16 3.76
C TYR A 111 4.88 5.89 4.54
N ARG A 112 4.73 5.62 5.82
CA ARG A 112 5.84 5.17 6.62
C ARG A 112 5.68 3.68 6.83
N ALA A 113 6.69 2.90 6.54
CA ALA A 113 6.68 1.47 6.76
C ALA A 113 7.48 1.19 8.02
N SER A 114 6.93 0.43 8.92
CA SER A 114 7.59 0.11 10.15
C SER A 114 7.57 -1.39 10.33
N VAL A 115 8.71 -1.99 10.59
CA VAL A 115 8.82 -3.43 10.78
C VAL A 115 9.39 -3.67 12.17
N ASP A 116 8.68 -4.42 12.98
CA ASP A 116 9.13 -4.65 14.36
C ASP A 116 10.04 -5.87 14.41
N LYS A 117 10.49 -6.21 15.60
CA LYS A 117 11.41 -7.30 15.76
C LYS A 117 10.83 -8.65 15.44
N LYS A 118 9.53 -8.74 15.38
CA LYS A 118 8.88 -9.97 15.02
C LYS A 118 8.55 -10.01 13.56
N ASN A 119 9.09 -9.07 12.81
CA ASN A 119 8.90 -8.98 11.36
C ASN A 119 7.46 -8.65 10.97
N ASN A 120 6.77 -7.91 11.81
CA ASN A 120 5.43 -7.46 11.48
C ASN A 120 5.52 -6.10 10.79
N LEU A 121 4.87 -5.96 9.68
CA LEU A 121 4.91 -4.74 8.88
C LEU A 121 3.66 -3.91 9.11
N THR A 122 3.85 -2.64 9.36
CA THR A 122 2.75 -1.70 9.49
C THR A 122 2.99 -0.54 8.53
N LEU A 123 2.00 -0.17 7.76
CA LEU A 123 2.09 0.95 6.83
C LEU A 123 1.17 2.06 7.33
N THR A 124 1.74 3.24 7.51
CA THR A 124 0.98 4.36 8.04
C THR A 124 1.02 5.52 7.07
N PRO A 125 -0.11 6.05 6.64
CA PRO A 125 -0.11 7.21 5.74
C PRO A 125 0.47 8.41 6.44
N GLN A 126 1.20 9.20 5.72
CA GLN A 126 1.83 10.40 6.28
C GLN A 126 1.13 11.68 5.89
#